data_aa25260565917b5187f87e1584d4462f
#
_entry.id   aa25260565917b5187f87e1584d4462f
#
_cell.length_a   1.000
_cell.length_b   1.000
_cell.length_c   1.000
_cell.angle_alpha   90.00
_cell.angle_beta   90.00
_cell.angle_gamma   90.00
#
_symmetry.space_group_name_H-M   'P 1'
#
loop_
_entity.id
_entity.type
_entity.pdbx_description
1 polymer ?
#
loop_
_entity_poly.entity_id
_entity_poly.type
_entity_poly.pdbx_seq_one_letter_code
_entity_poly.pdbx_strand_id
1 'polypeptide(L)'
;QNAAKAAATRPRIQPAEEGDDRPLSVSARLGRLQFHQSGKFRVLQLADIQDGPKVSKDTVKLIEASLDATRPDIVIFTGNQIAGYDPAYAQTTRKRRWSAAAGISSKTASSKSSEASERFEAALERTCASVRATVEQLVRPLADRGIPWAVTFGNHDFQCGLSNAEIESICREFPGC
;
A
#
# COMPACT_ATOMS: atom_id res chain seq x y z
N GLN A 1 -50.98 -0.39 -12.82
CA GLN A 1 -50.36 -1.56 -13.53
C GLN A 1 -48.88 -1.32 -13.91
N ASN A 2 -48.44 -0.09 -14.21
CA ASN A 2 -47.06 0.18 -14.62
C ASN A 2 -46.04 0.18 -13.46
N ALA A 3 -46.45 0.53 -12.23
CA ALA A 3 -45.57 0.51 -11.06
C ALA A 3 -45.19 -0.92 -10.61
N ALA A 4 -46.11 -1.86 -10.73
CA ALA A 4 -45.90 -3.26 -10.41
C ALA A 4 -44.97 -3.95 -11.42
N LYS A 5 -44.97 -3.54 -12.67
CA LYS A 5 -44.13 -4.07 -13.74
C LYS A 5 -42.66 -3.55 -13.63
N ALA A 6 -42.47 -2.31 -13.15
CA ALA A 6 -41.14 -1.74 -12.92
C ALA A 6 -40.43 -2.38 -11.70
N ALA A 7 -41.18 -2.85 -10.70
CA ALA A 7 -40.62 -3.55 -9.54
C ALA A 7 -40.13 -4.97 -9.87
N ALA A 8 -40.69 -5.60 -10.90
CA ALA A 8 -40.31 -6.95 -11.33
C ALA A 8 -39.02 -6.99 -12.18
N THR A 9 -38.52 -5.84 -12.66
CA THR A 9 -37.36 -5.75 -13.55
C THR A 9 -36.07 -5.34 -12.78
N ARG A 10 -36.15 -5.04 -11.47
CA ARG A 10 -34.95 -4.85 -10.66
C ARG A 10 -34.35 -6.22 -10.38
N PRO A 11 -33.07 -6.47 -10.74
CA PRO A 11 -32.42 -7.71 -10.35
C PRO A 11 -32.48 -7.82 -8.82
N ARG A 12 -33.25 -8.77 -8.32
CA ARG A 12 -33.24 -9.13 -6.93
C ARG A 12 -31.90 -9.80 -6.68
N ILE A 13 -31.06 -9.16 -5.88
CA ILE A 13 -29.92 -9.85 -5.27
C ILE A 13 -30.54 -10.95 -4.41
N GLN A 14 -30.51 -12.18 -4.88
CA GLN A 14 -30.94 -13.31 -4.07
C GLN A 14 -29.88 -13.51 -2.99
N PRO A 15 -30.28 -13.73 -1.72
CA PRO A 15 -29.33 -14.12 -0.71
C PRO A 15 -28.59 -15.36 -1.20
N ALA A 16 -27.30 -15.28 -1.38
CA ALA A 16 -26.49 -16.43 -1.72
C ALA A 16 -26.37 -17.35 -0.52
N GLU A 17 -26.15 -18.62 -0.77
CA GLU A 17 -25.85 -19.60 0.28
C GLU A 17 -24.60 -19.16 1.06
N GLU A 18 -24.61 -19.42 2.35
CA GLU A 18 -23.50 -19.05 3.22
C GLU A 18 -22.23 -19.77 2.73
N GLY A 19 -21.20 -18.97 2.39
CA GLY A 19 -19.95 -19.49 1.85
C GLY A 19 -19.79 -19.44 0.32
N ASP A 20 -20.77 -18.90 -0.42
CA ASP A 20 -20.59 -18.67 -1.85
C ASP A 20 -19.63 -17.51 -2.13
N ASP A 21 -18.39 -17.83 -2.43
CA ASP A 21 -17.29 -16.88 -2.69
C ASP A 21 -17.16 -16.53 -4.19
N ARG A 22 -18.11 -16.95 -5.04
CA ARG A 22 -18.10 -16.59 -6.45
C ARG A 22 -18.39 -15.10 -6.64
N PRO A 23 -17.71 -14.41 -7.56
CA PRO A 23 -17.99 -13.01 -7.85
C PRO A 23 -19.41 -12.83 -8.42
N LEU A 24 -20.05 -11.71 -8.11
CA LEU A 24 -21.40 -11.38 -8.53
C LEU A 24 -21.53 -11.27 -10.06
N SER A 25 -20.47 -10.89 -10.74
CA SER A 25 -20.43 -10.70 -12.19
C SER A 25 -19.25 -11.42 -12.81
N VAL A 26 -19.50 -12.15 -13.88
CA VAL A 26 -18.46 -12.80 -14.70
C VAL A 26 -17.81 -11.80 -15.65
N SER A 27 -18.29 -10.55 -15.70
CA SER A 27 -17.80 -9.54 -16.61
C SER A 27 -16.45 -8.97 -16.13
N ALA A 28 -15.37 -9.39 -16.77
CA ALA A 28 -14.03 -8.84 -16.58
C ALA A 28 -13.92 -7.32 -16.80
N ARG A 29 -14.98 -6.67 -17.30
CA ARG A 29 -15.03 -5.23 -17.57
C ARG A 29 -15.23 -4.37 -16.34
N LEU A 30 -15.67 -4.92 -15.22
CA LEU A 30 -15.98 -4.18 -13.98
C LEU A 30 -14.82 -4.16 -12.97
N GLY A 31 -13.64 -4.64 -13.36
CA GLY A 31 -12.49 -4.71 -12.46
C GLY A 31 -12.58 -5.88 -11.48
N ARG A 32 -11.54 -6.01 -10.65
CA ARG A 32 -11.39 -7.12 -9.71
C ARG A 32 -12.17 -6.93 -8.41
N LEU A 33 -12.55 -5.68 -8.09
CA LEU A 33 -13.25 -5.36 -6.86
C LEU A 33 -14.76 -5.55 -7.05
N GLN A 34 -15.25 -6.69 -6.64
CA GLN A 34 -16.67 -7.07 -6.76
C GLN A 34 -17.13 -7.74 -5.47
N PHE A 35 -18.42 -7.53 -5.13
CA PHE A 35 -19.03 -8.31 -4.08
C PHE A 35 -19.20 -9.77 -4.52
N HIS A 36 -19.07 -10.68 -3.57
CA HIS A 36 -19.44 -12.08 -3.76
C HIS A 36 -20.95 -12.23 -3.95
N GLN A 37 -21.39 -13.39 -4.45
CA GLN A 37 -22.81 -13.71 -4.56
C GLN A 37 -23.55 -13.60 -3.20
N SER A 38 -22.84 -13.91 -2.11
CA SER A 38 -23.33 -13.72 -0.73
C SER A 38 -23.52 -12.27 -0.29
N GLY A 39 -23.18 -11.29 -1.13
CA GLY A 39 -23.14 -9.87 -0.79
C GLY A 39 -21.98 -9.47 0.11
N LYS A 40 -21.03 -10.38 0.37
CA LYS A 40 -19.86 -10.10 1.20
C LYS A 40 -18.75 -9.48 0.36
N PHE A 41 -17.94 -8.64 1.00
CA PHE A 41 -16.69 -8.09 0.48
C PHE A 41 -15.70 -8.02 1.66
N ARG A 42 -14.55 -8.64 1.51
CA ARG A 42 -13.56 -8.79 2.59
C ARG A 42 -12.42 -7.83 2.40
N VAL A 43 -12.15 -7.04 3.40
CA VAL A 43 -11.01 -6.13 3.45
C VAL A 43 -10.08 -6.59 4.56
N LEU A 44 -8.81 -6.83 4.24
CA LEU A 44 -7.77 -7.03 5.23
C LEU A 44 -7.01 -5.71 5.39
N GLN A 45 -7.00 -5.19 6.61
CA GLN A 45 -6.20 -4.02 6.96
C GLN A 45 -4.89 -4.46 7.61
N LEU A 46 -3.78 -3.94 7.11
CA LEU A 46 -2.44 -4.09 7.68
C LEU A 46 -1.88 -2.72 8.04
N ALA A 47 -1.36 -2.59 9.24
CA ALA A 47 -0.80 -1.33 9.76
C ALA A 47 0.46 -1.61 10.57
N ASP A 48 1.31 -0.59 10.70
CA ASP A 48 2.45 -0.58 11.61
C ASP A 48 3.39 -1.78 11.48
N ILE A 49 3.66 -2.18 10.25
CA ILE A 49 4.62 -3.25 9.95
C ILE A 49 6.02 -2.84 10.39
N GLN A 50 6.43 -1.63 10.06
CA GLN A 50 7.66 -0.98 10.50
C GLN A 50 8.91 -1.86 10.31
N ASP A 51 9.06 -2.43 9.12
CA ASP A 51 10.24 -3.18 8.75
C ASP A 51 11.21 -2.33 7.88
N GLY A 52 12.49 -2.68 7.93
CA GLY A 52 13.53 -2.07 7.11
C GLY A 52 13.67 -2.75 5.74
N PRO A 53 14.78 -2.48 5.01
CA PRO A 53 15.01 -3.05 3.68
C PRO A 53 15.10 -4.58 3.65
N LYS A 54 15.37 -5.19 4.78
CA LYS A 54 15.29 -6.64 4.99
C LYS A 54 14.10 -6.93 5.89
N VAL A 55 12.98 -7.23 5.27
CA VAL A 55 11.75 -7.57 5.99
C VAL A 55 11.93 -8.85 6.81
N SER A 56 11.40 -8.86 8.03
CA SER A 56 11.43 -10.03 8.89
C SER A 56 10.69 -11.21 8.24
N LYS A 57 11.27 -12.39 8.33
CA LYS A 57 10.61 -13.62 7.86
C LYS A 57 9.29 -13.88 8.59
N ASP A 58 9.19 -13.48 9.85
CA ASP A 58 7.98 -13.65 10.63
C ASP A 58 6.89 -12.67 10.20
N THR A 59 7.26 -11.44 9.80
CA THR A 59 6.34 -10.49 9.17
C THR A 59 5.73 -11.09 7.88
N VAL A 60 6.57 -11.61 6.99
CA VAL A 60 6.09 -12.21 5.74
C VAL A 60 5.16 -13.40 6.02
N LYS A 61 5.54 -14.30 6.93
CA LYS A 61 4.70 -15.44 7.34
C LYS A 61 3.37 -14.99 7.94
N LEU A 62 3.37 -13.93 8.75
CA LEU A 62 2.13 -13.39 9.33
C LEU A 62 1.21 -12.84 8.24
N ILE A 63 1.76 -12.12 7.25
CA ILE A 63 0.99 -11.66 6.10
C ILE A 63 0.41 -12.86 5.35
N GLU A 64 1.22 -13.86 5.01
CA GLU A 64 0.76 -15.07 4.31
C GLU A 64 -0.36 -15.78 5.07
N ALA A 65 -0.17 -16.02 6.38
CA ALA A 65 -1.18 -16.66 7.22
C ALA A 65 -2.48 -15.85 7.30
N SER A 66 -2.36 -14.52 7.37
CA SER A 66 -3.52 -13.62 7.38
C SER A 66 -4.30 -13.66 6.07
N LEU A 67 -3.59 -13.69 4.93
CA LEU A 67 -4.20 -13.80 3.60
C LEU A 67 -4.92 -15.14 3.44
N ASP A 68 -4.29 -16.23 3.85
CA ASP A 68 -4.86 -17.58 3.74
C ASP A 68 -6.09 -17.76 4.66
N ALA A 69 -6.06 -17.18 5.85
CA ALA A 69 -7.16 -17.26 6.81
C ALA A 69 -8.37 -16.40 6.41
N THR A 70 -8.13 -15.19 5.89
CA THR A 70 -9.21 -14.23 5.60
C THR A 70 -9.68 -14.27 4.16
N ARG A 71 -8.83 -14.67 3.21
CA ARG A 71 -9.09 -14.64 1.76
C ARG A 71 -9.70 -13.30 1.35
N PRO A 72 -8.98 -12.19 1.52
CA PRO A 72 -9.52 -10.86 1.30
C PRO A 72 -9.70 -10.56 -0.19
N ASP A 73 -10.66 -9.71 -0.51
CA ASP A 73 -10.85 -9.17 -1.85
C ASP A 73 -9.90 -8.01 -2.14
N ILE A 74 -9.47 -7.33 -1.08
CA ILE A 74 -8.46 -6.27 -1.11
C ILE A 74 -7.69 -6.23 0.21
N VAL A 75 -6.41 -5.88 0.13
CA VAL A 75 -5.59 -5.51 1.28
C VAL A 75 -5.38 -4.01 1.30
N ILE A 76 -5.52 -3.38 2.46
CA ILE A 76 -5.24 -1.95 2.65
C ILE A 76 -4.13 -1.79 3.68
N PHE A 77 -2.99 -1.26 3.23
CA PHE A 77 -1.93 -0.83 4.13
C PHE A 77 -2.24 0.57 4.63
N THR A 78 -2.40 0.73 5.93
CA THR A 78 -2.89 1.99 6.51
C THR A 78 -1.82 2.83 7.20
N GLY A 79 -0.58 2.66 6.81
CA GLY A 79 0.54 3.48 7.26
C GLY A 79 1.59 2.71 8.06
N ASN A 80 2.77 3.32 8.16
CA ASN A 80 3.93 2.79 8.86
C ASN A 80 4.36 1.40 8.37
N GLN A 81 4.40 1.21 7.05
CA GLN A 81 4.93 0.01 6.43
C GLN A 81 6.45 -0.02 6.57
N ILE A 82 7.08 1.15 6.47
CA ILE A 82 8.52 1.32 6.45
C ILE A 82 8.99 1.85 7.80
N ALA A 83 9.99 1.20 8.39
CA ALA A 83 10.75 1.76 9.51
C ALA A 83 11.70 2.85 8.99
N GLY A 84 11.17 4.02 8.64
CA GLY A 84 11.98 5.10 8.06
C GLY A 84 13.10 5.63 8.97
N TYR A 85 13.10 5.20 10.22
CA TYR A 85 14.15 5.43 11.20
C TYR A 85 15.23 4.33 11.20
N ASP A 86 15.11 3.31 10.35
CA ASP A 86 16.12 2.24 10.24
C ASP A 86 17.49 2.83 9.87
N PRO A 87 18.59 2.30 10.45
CA PRO A 87 19.95 2.75 10.12
C PRO A 87 20.31 2.73 8.64
N ALA A 88 19.65 1.89 7.83
CA ALA A 88 19.83 1.87 6.39
C ALA A 88 19.49 3.22 5.72
N TYR A 89 18.64 4.02 6.33
CA TYR A 89 18.23 5.34 5.86
C TYR A 89 18.99 6.50 6.51
N ALA A 90 20.01 6.25 7.32
CA ALA A 90 20.69 7.26 8.15
C ALA A 90 21.17 8.50 7.37
N GLN A 91 21.54 8.34 6.09
CA GLN A 91 22.04 9.43 5.25
C GLN A 91 20.93 10.35 4.71
N THR A 92 19.70 9.86 4.64
CA THR A 92 18.54 10.56 4.08
C THR A 92 17.46 10.82 5.12
N THR A 93 17.53 10.18 6.30
CA THR A 93 16.53 10.27 7.37
C THR A 93 16.15 11.72 7.69
N ARG A 94 14.86 12.00 7.67
CA ARG A 94 14.29 13.29 8.03
C ARG A 94 13.59 13.20 9.38
N LYS A 95 14.09 13.94 10.36
CA LYS A 95 13.33 14.17 11.59
C LYS A 95 12.18 15.13 11.27
N ARG A 96 10.95 14.67 11.43
CA ARG A 96 9.78 15.54 11.25
C ARG A 96 9.80 16.63 12.31
N ARG A 97 9.99 17.87 11.90
CA ARG A 97 9.52 19.02 12.68
C ARG A 97 8.06 19.23 12.34
N TRP A 98 7.19 19.04 13.29
CA TRP A 98 5.79 19.39 13.16
C TRP A 98 5.67 20.91 13.13
N SER A 99 5.80 21.51 11.97
CA SER A 99 5.42 22.90 11.72
C SER A 99 4.45 22.89 10.56
N ALA A 100 3.27 23.41 10.79
CA ALA A 100 2.27 23.66 9.77
C ALA A 100 2.77 24.61 8.66
N ALA A 101 3.97 25.14 8.81
CA ALA A 101 4.68 26.03 7.89
C ALA A 101 5.73 25.34 7.04
N ALA A 102 5.71 24.00 6.92
CA ALA A 102 6.58 23.28 6.00
C ALA A 102 6.13 23.38 4.53
N GLY A 103 5.36 24.41 4.19
CA GLY A 103 5.35 24.98 2.87
C GLY A 103 6.69 25.67 2.66
N ILE A 104 7.61 25.00 1.96
CA ILE A 104 8.70 25.61 1.20
C ILE A 104 9.58 26.58 1.98
N SER A 105 10.62 26.11 2.58
CA SER A 105 11.84 26.89 2.72
C SER A 105 13.06 26.05 2.41
N SER A 106 13.27 25.80 1.15
CA SER A 106 14.57 25.47 0.56
C SER A 106 15.38 26.73 0.29
N LYS A 107 15.36 27.70 1.19
CA LYS A 107 16.20 28.92 1.07
C LYS A 107 17.18 29.02 2.20
N THR A 108 18.04 28.02 2.34
CA THR A 108 19.40 28.15 2.91
C THR A 108 20.31 27.10 2.29
N ALA A 109 20.32 27.04 0.98
CA ALA A 109 21.39 26.41 0.24
C ALA A 109 22.42 27.49 -0.08
N SER A 110 23.13 27.97 0.94
CA SER A 110 24.40 28.61 0.71
C SER A 110 25.38 27.53 0.29
N SER A 111 25.85 27.59 -0.94
CA SER A 111 27.08 26.97 -1.49
C SER A 111 27.50 25.65 -0.84
N LYS A 112 26.66 24.61 -0.88
CA LYS A 112 27.14 23.24 -0.72
C LYS A 112 27.88 22.88 -2.00
N SER A 113 29.13 22.40 -1.87
CA SER A 113 29.94 21.94 -2.99
C SER A 113 29.15 20.95 -3.86
N SER A 114 29.39 20.93 -5.17
CA SER A 114 28.78 19.97 -6.10
C SER A 114 28.89 18.52 -5.59
N GLU A 115 30.03 18.18 -5.01
CA GLU A 115 30.28 16.86 -4.40
C GLU A 115 29.31 16.50 -3.25
N ALA A 116 28.91 17.45 -2.43
CA ALA A 116 27.94 17.17 -1.34
C ALA A 116 26.54 16.92 -1.90
N SER A 117 26.18 17.60 -2.99
CA SER A 117 24.92 17.35 -3.70
C SER A 117 24.91 15.97 -4.35
N GLU A 118 25.96 15.61 -5.06
CA GLU A 118 26.11 14.31 -5.72
C GLU A 118 26.07 13.15 -4.70
N ARG A 119 26.74 13.31 -3.55
CA ARG A 119 26.68 12.31 -2.45
C ARG A 119 25.28 12.14 -1.88
N PHE A 120 24.54 13.25 -1.75
CA PHE A 120 23.17 13.20 -1.25
C PHE A 120 22.22 12.57 -2.26
N GLU A 121 22.35 12.86 -3.54
CA GLU A 121 21.57 12.23 -4.61
C GLU A 121 21.82 10.73 -4.68
N ALA A 122 23.09 10.32 -4.62
CA ALA A 122 23.44 8.90 -4.55
C ALA A 122 22.88 8.22 -3.28
N ALA A 123 22.75 8.95 -2.16
CA ALA A 123 22.11 8.44 -0.95
C ALA A 123 20.59 8.27 -1.13
N LEU A 124 19.93 9.21 -1.83
CA LEU A 124 18.51 9.10 -2.16
C LEU A 124 18.23 7.92 -3.10
N GLU A 125 19.06 7.69 -4.10
CA GLU A 125 18.93 6.52 -4.98
C GLU A 125 19.01 5.20 -4.20
N ARG A 126 19.97 5.09 -3.26
CA ARG A 126 20.07 3.93 -2.38
C ARG A 126 18.83 3.78 -1.48
N THR A 127 18.29 4.89 -0.99
CA THR A 127 17.05 4.89 -0.22
C THR A 127 15.87 4.42 -1.06
N CYS A 128 15.72 4.90 -2.29
CA CYS A 128 14.69 4.42 -3.22
C CYS A 128 14.80 2.91 -3.45
N ALA A 129 16.03 2.41 -3.69
CA ALA A 129 16.25 0.97 -3.87
C ALA A 129 15.89 0.17 -2.62
N SER A 130 16.22 0.67 -1.44
CA SER A 130 15.90 0.05 -0.16
C SER A 130 14.40 0.02 0.12
N VAL A 131 13.70 1.14 -0.12
CA VAL A 131 12.24 1.22 0.01
C VAL A 131 11.56 0.27 -0.98
N ARG A 132 12.03 0.23 -2.23
CA ARG A 132 11.52 -0.71 -3.24
C ARG A 132 11.67 -2.16 -2.77
N ALA A 133 12.82 -2.53 -2.22
CA ALA A 133 13.05 -3.87 -1.68
C ALA A 133 12.14 -4.21 -0.50
N THR A 134 11.82 -3.22 0.36
CA THR A 134 10.85 -3.42 1.45
C THR A 134 9.47 -3.67 0.88
N VAL A 135 8.97 -2.78 0.01
CA VAL A 135 7.64 -2.89 -0.60
C VAL A 135 7.50 -4.23 -1.33
N GLU A 136 8.49 -4.61 -2.15
CA GLU A 136 8.47 -5.88 -2.88
C GLU A 136 8.24 -7.08 -1.95
N GLN A 137 8.97 -7.15 -0.84
CA GLN A 137 8.84 -8.24 0.11
C GLN A 137 7.47 -8.28 0.80
N LEU A 138 6.89 -7.11 1.10
CA LEU A 138 5.59 -7.01 1.74
C LEU A 138 4.44 -7.38 0.80
N VAL A 139 4.53 -7.00 -0.49
CA VAL A 139 3.42 -7.20 -1.44
C VAL A 139 3.54 -8.48 -2.25
N ARG A 140 4.69 -9.15 -2.25
CA ARG A 140 4.89 -10.42 -2.96
C ARG A 140 3.84 -11.47 -2.59
N PRO A 141 3.50 -11.72 -1.30
CA PRO A 141 2.45 -12.67 -0.94
C PRO A 141 1.07 -12.34 -1.52
N LEU A 142 0.78 -11.05 -1.73
CA LEU A 142 -0.45 -10.57 -2.34
C LEU A 142 -0.42 -10.80 -3.86
N ALA A 143 0.71 -10.46 -4.50
CA ALA A 143 0.91 -10.63 -5.92
C ALA A 143 0.79 -12.11 -6.33
N ASP A 144 1.40 -13.01 -5.56
CA ASP A 144 1.35 -14.46 -5.78
C ASP A 144 -0.09 -15.01 -5.71
N ARG A 145 -0.97 -14.35 -4.96
CA ARG A 145 -2.40 -14.70 -4.83
C ARG A 145 -3.31 -13.87 -5.74
N GLY A 146 -2.77 -12.92 -6.49
CA GLY A 146 -3.53 -12.00 -7.34
C GLY A 146 -4.46 -11.08 -6.55
N ILE A 147 -4.16 -10.79 -5.29
CA ILE A 147 -4.96 -9.93 -4.41
C ILE A 147 -4.56 -8.47 -4.65
N PRO A 148 -5.52 -7.59 -5.00
CA PRO A 148 -5.26 -6.16 -5.14
C PRO A 148 -5.01 -5.52 -3.78
N TRP A 149 -4.31 -4.39 -3.78
CA TRP A 149 -3.99 -3.67 -2.57
C TRP A 149 -3.96 -2.16 -2.79
N ALA A 150 -4.13 -1.43 -1.71
CA ALA A 150 -4.00 0.01 -1.65
C ALA A 150 -3.14 0.40 -0.45
N VAL A 151 -2.57 1.60 -0.47
CA VAL A 151 -1.67 2.07 0.57
C VAL A 151 -1.98 3.52 0.95
N THR A 152 -1.87 3.80 2.25
CA THR A 152 -1.70 5.15 2.80
C THR A 152 -0.42 5.19 3.62
N PHE A 153 0.07 6.38 3.93
CA PHE A 153 1.35 6.57 4.60
C PHE A 153 1.17 7.12 6.00
N GLY A 154 1.95 6.60 6.93
CA GLY A 154 2.02 7.03 8.31
C GLY A 154 3.19 7.96 8.58
N ASN A 155 3.42 8.22 9.86
CA ASN A 155 4.46 9.14 10.30
C ASN A 155 5.89 8.57 10.21
N HIS A 156 6.05 7.25 10.07
CA HIS A 156 7.36 6.62 9.95
C HIS A 156 7.79 6.41 8.50
N ASP A 157 6.86 6.27 7.55
CA ASP A 157 7.21 5.97 6.17
C ASP A 157 8.12 7.03 5.55
N PHE A 158 7.76 8.31 5.64
CA PHE A 158 8.56 9.40 5.05
C PHE A 158 9.85 9.73 5.83
N GLN A 159 10.06 9.17 7.03
CA GLN A 159 11.30 9.37 7.78
C GLN A 159 12.52 8.82 7.06
N CYS A 160 12.34 7.88 6.14
CA CYS A 160 13.41 7.39 5.26
C CYS A 160 14.04 8.48 4.38
N GLY A 161 13.37 9.64 4.25
CA GLY A 161 13.85 10.78 3.47
C GLY A 161 13.09 11.01 2.17
N LEU A 162 12.30 10.05 1.72
CA LEU A 162 11.41 10.20 0.56
C LEU A 162 10.11 10.88 0.97
N SER A 163 9.52 11.60 0.04
CA SER A 163 8.15 12.11 0.18
C SER A 163 7.12 10.98 -0.02
N ASN A 164 5.89 11.20 0.44
CA ASN A 164 4.80 10.25 0.21
C ASN A 164 4.55 10.01 -1.29
N ALA A 165 4.71 11.04 -2.14
CA ALA A 165 4.55 10.92 -3.58
C ALA A 165 5.64 10.03 -4.21
N GLU A 166 6.88 10.12 -3.73
CA GLU A 166 7.97 9.24 -4.18
C GLU A 166 7.75 7.80 -3.75
N ILE A 167 7.31 7.58 -2.50
CA ILE A 167 6.98 6.23 -2.01
C ILE A 167 5.78 5.66 -2.77
N GLU A 168 4.75 6.46 -3.04
CA GLU A 168 3.60 6.05 -3.85
C GLU A 168 4.03 5.64 -5.26
N SER A 169 4.94 6.40 -5.87
CA SER A 169 5.47 6.07 -7.20
C SER A 169 6.15 4.70 -7.19
N ILE A 170 6.91 4.38 -6.14
CA ILE A 170 7.51 3.06 -5.97
C ILE A 170 6.43 1.98 -5.79
N CYS A 171 5.40 2.22 -4.98
CA CYS A 171 4.32 1.27 -4.77
C CYS A 171 3.60 0.91 -6.08
N ARG A 172 3.40 1.88 -6.96
CA ARG A 172 2.75 1.70 -8.27
C ARG A 172 3.55 0.85 -9.27
N GLU A 173 4.83 0.59 -9.01
CA GLU A 173 5.64 -0.32 -9.83
C GLU A 173 5.20 -1.79 -9.65
N PHE A 174 4.49 -2.11 -8.56
CA PHE A 174 4.11 -3.48 -8.21
C PHE A 174 2.69 -3.82 -8.64
N PRO A 175 2.44 -5.06 -9.07
CA PRO A 175 1.13 -5.47 -9.53
C PRO A 175 0.10 -5.40 -8.40
N GLY A 176 -1.11 -4.98 -8.75
CA GLY A 176 -2.26 -4.94 -7.83
C GLY A 176 -2.39 -3.67 -7.00
N CYS A 177 -1.43 -2.74 -7.08
CA CYS A 177 -1.54 -1.43 -6.46
C CYS A 177 -2.59 -0.56 -7.16
#